data_2dcdb5cf33c824803888e2279d1efb0f
#
_entry.id   2dcdb5cf33c824803888e2279d1efb0f
#
_cell.length_a   1.000
_cell.length_b   1.000
_cell.length_c   1.000
_cell.angle_alpha   90.00
_cell.angle_beta   90.00
_cell.angle_gamma   90.00
#
_symmetry.space_group_name_H-M   'P 1'
#
loop_
_entity.id
_entity.type
_entity.pdbx_description
1 polymer ?
#
loop_
_entity_poly.entity_id
_entity_poly.type
_entity_poly.pdbx_seq_one_letter_code
_entity_poly.pdbx_strand_id
1 'polypeptide(L)'
;MTKYVLLVTTAFLAACSSTNGEVISASAPAAQTELVEAESDINVRLADFFDNQDQIALAKSPISKSFRAIRDADYGKLDDPSEAAEIEQYERDQEALAFMEAEFDEAQLNDVSRLSYRLFQARGERMKAAFPFRRNSYIFDQMNGAQSQIPAFMINIHRVSNKADAEAYISRLHASGPYFESLVTQSAERADDGIIVPDWVFPYVINDAKNVISGAPFEAGADSPIYADLKKKVNALSIPDTEKTDLIRRGSQALTGSLAPAYRKLIAEMERQQKMAVDGDGVWRFKDGADYYAERLTNYTTTDLTADEIHQIGLDNVARIHGEMRTIMAQVGFEGSLQDFFKHLRKGDQYFYNSREEYLADADAKLAAMEKALPKFFNTLPKAPFTIKPVEAFREKSAGKAFYQRPAPDGSRPGTYYVNLYDLKSMSKTELEALAYHEALPGHHLQLAIQTELGDLPAFRKFGGVTAYSEGWGLYTEELGKDMGFYKDPYSDFGRL
;
A
#
# COMPACT_ATOMS: atom_id res chain seq x y z
N MET A 1 -4.15 -14.83 44.16
CA MET A 1 -4.03 -14.04 45.39
C MET A 1 -3.68 -12.63 44.92
N THR A 2 -4.40 -11.56 45.06
CA THR A 2 -5.40 -11.10 46.04
C THR A 2 -6.28 -10.05 45.32
N LYS A 3 -7.58 -10.14 45.46
CA LYS A 3 -8.59 -9.17 45.03
C LYS A 3 -8.56 -7.94 45.94
N TYR A 4 -8.74 -6.74 45.42
CA TYR A 4 -9.21 -5.58 46.19
C TYR A 4 -10.49 -5.03 45.56
N VAL A 5 -11.57 -5.18 46.35
CA VAL A 5 -12.85 -4.48 46.15
C VAL A 5 -12.81 -3.24 47.07
N LEU A 6 -13.13 -2.08 46.56
CA LEU A 6 -13.31 -0.86 47.35
C LEU A 6 -14.79 -0.50 47.36
N LEU A 7 -15.42 -0.70 48.54
CA LEU A 7 -16.75 -0.19 48.88
C LEU A 7 -16.62 1.23 49.43
N VAL A 8 -17.40 2.15 48.90
CA VAL A 8 -17.63 3.47 49.53
C VAL A 8 -19.07 3.49 50.07
N THR A 9 -19.20 3.50 51.40
CA THR A 9 -20.44 3.72 52.12
C THR A 9 -20.56 5.18 52.52
N THR A 10 -21.63 5.83 52.12
CA THR A 10 -22.05 7.12 52.70
C THR A 10 -23.33 6.92 53.51
N ALA A 11 -23.22 7.21 54.83
CA ALA A 11 -24.32 7.24 55.76
C ALA A 11 -24.97 8.62 55.77
N PHE A 12 -26.31 8.65 55.81
CA PHE A 12 -27.07 9.82 56.26
C PHE A 12 -27.98 9.44 57.41
N LEU A 13 -27.91 10.26 58.48
CA LEU A 13 -28.66 10.13 59.69
C LEU A 13 -30.11 10.61 59.54
N ALA A 14 -30.97 9.90 60.24
CA ALA A 14 -32.39 10.15 60.42
C ALA A 14 -32.70 11.16 61.50
N ALA A 15 -33.82 11.84 61.37
CA ALA A 15 -34.52 12.45 62.47
C ALA A 15 -36.01 12.04 62.42
N CYS A 16 -36.50 11.57 63.58
CA CYS A 16 -37.86 11.08 63.81
C CYS A 16 -38.91 12.18 63.93
N SER A 17 -40.12 11.89 63.50
CA SER A 17 -41.32 12.25 64.30
C SER A 17 -42.48 11.30 63.97
N SER A 18 -43.16 10.85 64.97
CA SER A 18 -44.26 9.92 65.04
C SER A 18 -45.61 10.51 64.71
N THR A 19 -46.50 9.80 64.03
CA THR A 19 -47.95 9.75 64.35
C THR A 19 -48.56 8.48 63.74
N ASN A 20 -49.46 7.85 64.53
CA ASN A 20 -50.16 6.60 64.25
C ASN A 20 -51.18 6.69 63.10
N GLY A 21 -51.39 5.55 62.42
CA GLY A 21 -52.53 5.33 61.50
C GLY A 21 -52.46 3.98 60.81
N GLU A 22 -53.29 3.15 61.14
CA GLU A 22 -53.78 1.82 60.68
C GLU A 22 -53.23 1.17 59.42
N VAL A 23 -53.01 -0.15 59.61
CA VAL A 23 -52.61 -1.19 58.66
C VAL A 23 -53.77 -1.51 57.70
N ILE A 24 -53.54 -1.43 56.39
CA ILE A 24 -54.19 -2.26 55.38
C ILE A 24 -53.09 -2.89 54.51
N SER A 25 -52.99 -4.21 54.65
CA SER A 25 -52.12 -5.04 53.81
C SER A 25 -52.73 -5.18 52.42
N ALA A 26 -52.04 -4.69 51.39
CA ALA A 26 -52.23 -5.10 50.02
C ALA A 26 -50.89 -5.46 49.40
N SER A 27 -50.63 -6.74 49.28
CA SER A 27 -49.52 -7.30 48.56
C SER A 27 -49.66 -6.95 47.06
N ALA A 28 -48.83 -6.04 46.57
CA ALA A 28 -48.61 -5.87 45.17
C ALA A 28 -47.61 -6.93 44.66
N PRO A 29 -47.83 -7.56 43.52
CA PRO A 29 -46.84 -8.49 42.94
C PRO A 29 -45.62 -7.70 42.52
N ALA A 30 -44.45 -8.19 42.95
CA ALA A 30 -43.17 -7.73 42.45
C ALA A 30 -43.13 -7.98 40.94
N ALA A 31 -43.21 -6.91 40.18
CA ALA A 31 -42.85 -6.95 38.74
C ALA A 31 -41.34 -7.22 38.67
N GLN A 32 -40.99 -8.45 38.39
CA GLN A 32 -39.66 -8.77 37.84
C GLN A 32 -39.55 -8.07 36.52
N THR A 33 -38.86 -6.93 36.49
CA THR A 33 -38.37 -6.33 35.26
C THR A 33 -37.22 -7.23 34.82
N GLU A 34 -37.54 -8.23 33.99
CA GLU A 34 -36.51 -8.84 33.15
C GLU A 34 -35.92 -7.72 32.31
N LEU A 35 -34.65 -7.40 32.55
CA LEU A 35 -33.80 -6.65 31.67
C LEU A 35 -33.63 -7.54 30.43
N VAL A 36 -34.55 -7.45 29.47
CA VAL A 36 -34.30 -7.87 28.11
C VAL A 36 -33.22 -6.91 27.61
N GLU A 37 -31.97 -7.36 27.61
CA GLU A 37 -30.95 -6.68 26.79
C GLU A 37 -31.52 -6.60 25.40
N ALA A 38 -31.82 -5.41 24.94
CA ALA A 38 -32.24 -5.19 23.56
C ALA A 38 -31.11 -5.69 22.68
N GLU A 39 -31.36 -6.75 21.93
CA GLU A 39 -30.42 -7.29 20.97
C GLU A 39 -29.99 -6.14 20.05
N SER A 40 -28.68 -5.80 20.03
CA SER A 40 -28.20 -4.68 19.23
C SER A 40 -28.48 -4.94 17.75
N ASP A 41 -28.80 -3.88 17.00
CA ASP A 41 -29.08 -3.94 15.56
C ASP A 41 -28.01 -4.78 14.84
N ILE A 42 -28.42 -5.74 14.01
CA ILE A 42 -27.52 -6.65 13.27
C ILE A 42 -26.46 -5.89 12.45
N ASN A 43 -26.79 -4.69 11.94
CA ASN A 43 -25.85 -3.84 11.21
C ASN A 43 -24.75 -3.27 12.13
N VAL A 44 -25.10 -2.93 13.37
CA VAL A 44 -24.13 -2.48 14.38
C VAL A 44 -23.25 -3.65 14.80
N ARG A 45 -23.81 -4.82 15.07
CA ARG A 45 -23.04 -6.03 15.40
C ARG A 45 -22.05 -6.40 14.29
N LEU A 46 -22.46 -6.29 13.03
CA LEU A 46 -21.57 -6.54 11.88
C LEU A 46 -20.44 -5.49 11.79
N ALA A 47 -20.74 -4.23 12.05
CA ALA A 47 -19.71 -3.18 12.08
C ALA A 47 -18.69 -3.44 13.21
N ASP A 48 -19.16 -3.77 14.41
CA ASP A 48 -18.32 -4.13 15.57
C ASP A 48 -17.45 -5.38 15.26
N PHE A 49 -18.01 -6.35 14.56
CA PHE A 49 -17.24 -7.51 14.07
C PHE A 49 -16.08 -7.08 13.17
N PHE A 50 -16.32 -6.24 12.16
CA PHE A 50 -15.27 -5.77 11.26
C PHE A 50 -14.21 -4.94 12.00
N ASP A 51 -14.62 -4.10 12.94
CA ASP A 51 -13.69 -3.31 13.74
C ASP A 51 -12.81 -4.19 14.63
N ASN A 52 -13.39 -5.24 15.22
CA ASN A 52 -12.63 -6.22 16.01
C ASN A 52 -11.61 -6.98 15.11
N GLN A 53 -12.02 -7.41 13.90
CA GLN A 53 -11.09 -8.07 12.98
C GLN A 53 -9.94 -7.15 12.57
N ASP A 54 -10.21 -5.85 12.37
CA ASP A 54 -9.16 -4.86 12.07
C ASP A 54 -8.19 -4.69 13.25
N GLN A 55 -8.68 -4.63 14.49
CA GLN A 55 -7.82 -4.54 15.68
C GLN A 55 -6.92 -5.78 15.83
N ILE A 56 -7.46 -6.97 15.60
CA ILE A 56 -6.69 -8.22 15.62
C ILE A 56 -5.58 -8.19 14.56
N ALA A 57 -5.91 -7.79 13.33
CA ALA A 57 -4.94 -7.68 12.23
C ALA A 57 -3.86 -6.63 12.53
N LEU A 58 -4.25 -5.45 13.02
CA LEU A 58 -3.31 -4.38 13.40
C LEU A 58 -2.37 -4.80 14.53
N ALA A 59 -2.85 -5.56 15.51
CA ALA A 59 -1.99 -6.05 16.60
C ALA A 59 -0.83 -6.92 16.09
N LYS A 60 -0.97 -7.54 14.93
CA LYS A 60 0.05 -8.39 14.28
C LYS A 60 0.91 -7.65 13.26
N SER A 61 0.56 -6.42 12.84
CA SER A 61 1.27 -5.67 11.80
C SER A 61 1.73 -4.27 12.23
N PRO A 62 2.89 -4.15 12.89
CA PRO A 62 3.53 -2.88 13.20
C PRO A 62 3.79 -1.99 11.96
N ILE A 63 4.02 -2.59 10.80
CA ILE A 63 4.17 -1.90 9.53
C ILE A 63 2.84 -1.23 9.14
N SER A 64 1.73 -1.96 9.15
CA SER A 64 0.39 -1.41 8.86
C SER A 64 -0.01 -0.29 9.85
N LYS A 65 0.31 -0.45 11.15
CA LYS A 65 0.15 0.62 12.14
C LYS A 65 0.87 1.89 11.71
N SER A 66 2.11 1.79 11.23
CA SER A 66 2.90 2.94 10.79
C SER A 66 2.33 3.62 9.54
N PHE A 67 1.80 2.85 8.57
CA PHE A 67 1.09 3.41 7.42
C PHE A 67 -0.15 4.19 7.84
N ARG A 68 -0.85 3.75 8.89
CA ARG A 68 -2.01 4.42 9.49
C ARG A 68 -1.64 5.49 10.52
N ALA A 69 -0.34 5.84 10.65
CA ALA A 69 0.20 6.80 11.61
C ALA A 69 0.00 6.44 13.11
N ILE A 70 -0.29 5.18 13.43
CA ILE A 70 -0.38 4.68 14.80
C ILE A 70 1.03 4.47 15.35
N ARG A 71 1.33 5.11 16.47
CA ARG A 71 2.63 5.06 17.16
C ARG A 71 2.43 4.61 18.60
N ASP A 72 2.36 3.32 18.78
CA ASP A 72 2.22 2.65 20.08
C ASP A 72 3.52 1.92 20.51
N ALA A 73 3.43 1.02 21.47
CA ALA A 73 4.57 0.24 21.96
C ALA A 73 5.24 -0.65 20.88
N ASP A 74 4.56 -0.90 19.76
CA ASP A 74 5.06 -1.70 18.64
C ASP A 74 5.75 -0.85 17.57
N TYR A 75 5.83 0.47 17.74
CA TYR A 75 6.35 1.37 16.71
C TYR A 75 7.80 1.07 16.29
N GLY A 76 8.58 0.45 17.17
CA GLY A 76 9.95 0.00 16.90
C GLY A 76 10.08 -1.41 16.33
N LYS A 77 8.98 -2.10 16.02
CA LYS A 77 8.96 -3.48 15.51
C LYS A 77 8.71 -3.52 13.99
N LEU A 78 9.04 -4.63 13.36
CA LEU A 78 8.59 -5.04 12.03
C LEU A 78 7.56 -6.18 12.17
N ASP A 79 6.85 -6.46 11.09
CA ASP A 79 5.97 -7.63 11.01
C ASP A 79 6.80 -8.92 11.07
N ASP A 80 6.19 -10.03 11.46
CA ASP A 80 6.82 -11.34 11.35
C ASP A 80 6.76 -11.80 9.89
N PRO A 81 7.91 -11.96 9.19
CA PRO A 81 7.94 -12.34 7.79
C PRO A 81 7.90 -13.86 7.57
N SER A 82 7.71 -14.68 8.61
CA SER A 82 7.77 -16.14 8.51
C SER A 82 6.56 -16.73 7.79
N GLU A 83 6.75 -17.85 7.10
CA GLU A 83 5.64 -18.62 6.49
C GLU A 83 4.62 -19.07 7.57
N ALA A 84 5.08 -19.33 8.79
CA ALA A 84 4.19 -19.66 9.90
C ALA A 84 3.22 -18.52 10.25
N ALA A 85 3.70 -17.27 10.23
CA ALA A 85 2.85 -16.10 10.44
C ALA A 85 1.86 -15.89 9.28
N GLU A 86 2.26 -16.18 8.04
CA GLU A 86 1.38 -16.14 6.86
C GLU A 86 0.25 -17.19 6.98
N ILE A 87 0.59 -18.42 7.40
CA ILE A 87 -0.39 -19.50 7.63
C ILE A 87 -1.35 -19.10 8.77
N GLU A 88 -0.84 -18.63 9.90
CA GLU A 88 -1.66 -18.16 11.02
C GLU A 88 -2.62 -17.04 10.60
N GLN A 89 -2.15 -16.10 9.78
CA GLN A 89 -3.00 -15.05 9.24
C GLN A 89 -4.12 -15.61 8.36
N TYR A 90 -3.79 -16.51 7.44
CA TYR A 90 -4.77 -17.16 6.58
C TYR A 90 -5.84 -17.91 7.38
N GLU A 91 -5.43 -18.70 8.37
CA GLU A 91 -6.36 -19.46 9.24
C GLU A 91 -7.31 -18.52 9.96
N ARG A 92 -6.81 -17.44 10.58
CA ARG A 92 -7.66 -16.43 11.23
C ARG A 92 -8.65 -15.77 10.26
N ASP A 93 -8.19 -15.41 9.06
CA ASP A 93 -9.04 -14.76 8.06
C ASP A 93 -10.16 -15.72 7.58
N GLN A 94 -9.88 -17.03 7.47
CA GLN A 94 -10.89 -18.04 7.13
C GLN A 94 -11.86 -18.32 8.30
N GLU A 95 -11.37 -18.36 9.54
CA GLU A 95 -12.21 -18.46 10.72
C GLU A 95 -13.15 -17.25 10.86
N ALA A 96 -12.64 -16.04 10.61
CA ALA A 96 -13.44 -14.83 10.62
C ALA A 96 -14.52 -14.83 9.53
N LEU A 97 -14.21 -15.32 8.33
CA LEU A 97 -15.19 -15.49 7.25
C LEU A 97 -16.29 -16.48 7.66
N ALA A 98 -15.91 -17.66 8.12
CA ALA A 98 -16.86 -18.68 8.54
C ALA A 98 -17.76 -18.21 9.69
N PHE A 99 -17.21 -17.47 10.66
CA PHE A 99 -17.97 -16.85 11.74
C PHE A 99 -18.99 -15.83 11.19
N MET A 100 -18.55 -14.93 10.28
CA MET A 100 -19.44 -13.93 9.68
C MET A 100 -20.62 -14.58 8.97
N GLU A 101 -20.35 -15.61 8.16
CA GLU A 101 -21.38 -16.34 7.40
C GLU A 101 -22.37 -17.10 8.28
N ALA A 102 -21.92 -17.60 9.43
CA ALA A 102 -22.76 -18.32 10.38
C ALA A 102 -23.63 -17.40 11.25
N GLU A 103 -23.09 -16.22 11.62
CA GLU A 103 -23.68 -15.34 12.64
C GLU A 103 -24.59 -14.26 12.04
N PHE A 104 -24.37 -13.85 10.77
CA PHE A 104 -25.09 -12.75 10.16
C PHE A 104 -25.89 -13.19 8.93
N ASP A 105 -27.21 -13.06 9.02
CA ASP A 105 -28.12 -13.29 7.89
C ASP A 105 -28.07 -12.05 6.94
N GLU A 106 -27.51 -12.24 5.75
CA GLU A 106 -27.38 -11.19 4.74
C GLU A 106 -28.72 -10.51 4.40
N ALA A 107 -29.83 -11.28 4.43
CA ALA A 107 -31.14 -10.76 4.09
C ALA A 107 -31.66 -9.69 5.08
N GLN A 108 -31.15 -9.68 6.31
CA GLN A 108 -31.52 -8.73 7.37
C GLN A 108 -30.65 -7.46 7.35
N LEU A 109 -29.57 -7.42 6.55
CA LEU A 109 -28.66 -6.30 6.47
C LEU A 109 -29.22 -5.17 5.60
N ASN A 110 -28.95 -3.92 5.99
CA ASN A 110 -29.16 -2.78 5.12
C ASN A 110 -28.16 -2.79 3.94
N ASP A 111 -28.35 -1.95 2.93
CA ASP A 111 -27.56 -1.97 1.71
C ASP A 111 -26.07 -1.72 1.94
N VAL A 112 -25.70 -0.83 2.87
CA VAL A 112 -24.31 -0.50 3.19
C VAL A 112 -23.61 -1.65 3.90
N SER A 113 -24.28 -2.25 4.89
CA SER A 113 -23.79 -3.42 5.62
C SER A 113 -23.71 -4.65 4.73
N ARG A 114 -24.73 -4.86 3.89
CA ARG A 114 -24.77 -5.95 2.90
C ARG A 114 -23.60 -5.84 1.91
N LEU A 115 -23.28 -4.64 1.41
CA LEU A 115 -22.11 -4.46 0.55
C LEU A 115 -20.83 -4.78 1.29
N SER A 116 -20.69 -4.37 2.55
CA SER A 116 -19.51 -4.70 3.37
C SER A 116 -19.39 -6.20 3.61
N TYR A 117 -20.50 -6.89 3.90
CA TYR A 117 -20.57 -8.33 4.05
C TYR A 117 -20.05 -9.05 2.79
N ARG A 118 -20.61 -8.72 1.63
CA ARG A 118 -20.21 -9.31 0.33
C ARG A 118 -18.75 -9.05 -0.03
N LEU A 119 -18.25 -7.85 0.25
CA LEU A 119 -16.84 -7.51 0.01
C LEU A 119 -15.89 -8.29 0.93
N PHE A 120 -16.29 -8.50 2.20
CA PHE A 120 -15.50 -9.31 3.12
C PHE A 120 -15.51 -10.78 2.72
N GLN A 121 -16.67 -11.31 2.33
CA GLN A 121 -16.84 -12.67 1.78
C GLN A 121 -15.97 -12.87 0.54
N ALA A 122 -16.12 -12.03 -0.47
CA ALA A 122 -15.32 -12.11 -1.70
C ALA A 122 -13.81 -11.99 -1.46
N ARG A 123 -13.40 -11.19 -0.45
CA ARG A 123 -11.99 -11.13 -0.03
C ARG A 123 -11.53 -12.49 0.53
N GLY A 124 -12.29 -13.07 1.46
CA GLY A 124 -11.95 -14.35 2.08
C GLY A 124 -11.90 -15.50 1.07
N GLU A 125 -12.84 -15.53 0.13
CA GLU A 125 -12.85 -16.52 -0.97
C GLU A 125 -11.63 -16.40 -1.89
N ARG A 126 -11.25 -15.17 -2.29
CA ARG A 126 -10.02 -14.93 -3.06
C ARG A 126 -8.78 -15.34 -2.31
N MET A 127 -8.69 -15.05 -1.01
CA MET A 127 -7.57 -15.50 -0.18
C MET A 127 -7.49 -17.02 -0.13
N LYS A 128 -8.63 -17.71 -0.01
CA LYS A 128 -8.72 -19.17 -0.04
C LYS A 128 -8.23 -19.75 -1.37
N ALA A 129 -8.65 -19.15 -2.49
CA ALA A 129 -8.21 -19.58 -3.82
C ALA A 129 -6.72 -19.34 -4.06
N ALA A 130 -6.16 -18.24 -3.57
CA ALA A 130 -4.76 -17.87 -3.72
C ALA A 130 -3.79 -18.66 -2.82
N PHE A 131 -4.27 -19.13 -1.65
CA PHE A 131 -3.41 -19.72 -0.61
C PHE A 131 -2.59 -20.96 -1.06
N PRO A 132 -3.10 -21.88 -1.90
CA PRO A 132 -2.30 -22.98 -2.44
C PRO A 132 -1.04 -22.51 -3.18
N PHE A 133 -1.11 -21.32 -3.79
CA PHE A 133 -0.05 -20.72 -4.60
C PHE A 133 0.80 -19.70 -3.83
N ARG A 134 0.68 -19.57 -2.50
CA ARG A 134 1.36 -18.56 -1.70
C ARG A 134 2.89 -18.51 -1.89
N ARG A 135 3.51 -19.66 -2.21
CA ARG A 135 4.94 -19.78 -2.46
C ARG A 135 5.37 -19.43 -3.89
N ASN A 136 4.41 -19.24 -4.83
CA ASN A 136 4.70 -18.95 -6.24
C ASN A 136 5.04 -17.48 -6.52
N SER A 137 5.01 -16.62 -5.49
CA SER A 137 5.43 -15.22 -5.58
C SER A 137 6.92 -15.05 -5.30
N TYR A 138 7.53 -14.03 -5.91
CA TYR A 138 8.92 -13.67 -5.64
C TYR A 138 9.03 -12.79 -4.41
N ILE A 139 9.98 -13.11 -3.50
CA ILE A 139 10.28 -12.29 -2.31
C ILE A 139 11.16 -11.10 -2.69
N PHE A 140 12.09 -11.34 -3.61
CA PHE A 140 13.00 -10.34 -4.14
C PHE A 140 12.78 -10.22 -5.63
N ASP A 141 12.35 -9.04 -6.07
CA ASP A 141 12.15 -8.71 -7.48
C ASP A 141 12.57 -7.26 -7.76
N GLN A 142 12.59 -6.86 -9.02
CA GLN A 142 13.10 -5.53 -9.40
C GLN A 142 12.15 -4.38 -9.02
N MET A 143 10.84 -4.60 -8.90
CA MET A 143 9.88 -3.51 -8.67
C MET A 143 9.39 -3.44 -7.22
N ASN A 144 8.98 -4.58 -6.65
CA ASN A 144 8.29 -4.66 -5.36
C ASN A 144 9.03 -5.53 -4.35
N GLY A 145 10.27 -5.94 -4.65
CA GLY A 145 11.04 -6.82 -3.80
C GLY A 145 11.37 -6.22 -2.43
N ALA A 146 11.39 -7.08 -1.41
CA ALA A 146 11.64 -6.69 -0.03
C ALA A 146 12.96 -5.91 0.16
N GLN A 147 13.98 -6.15 -0.71
CA GLN A 147 15.25 -5.44 -0.67
C GLN A 147 15.10 -3.92 -0.80
N SER A 148 14.07 -3.44 -1.48
CA SER A 148 13.80 -2.02 -1.67
C SER A 148 12.68 -1.51 -0.78
N GLN A 149 11.69 -2.34 -0.46
CA GLN A 149 10.49 -1.91 0.28
C GLN A 149 10.79 -1.54 1.74
N ILE A 150 11.61 -2.30 2.46
CA ILE A 150 11.96 -1.99 3.86
C ILE A 150 12.77 -0.69 3.97
N PRO A 151 13.83 -0.45 3.17
CA PRO A 151 14.50 0.85 3.13
C PRO A 151 13.56 2.01 2.80
N ALA A 152 12.70 1.86 1.80
CA ALA A 152 11.73 2.89 1.42
C ALA A 152 10.71 3.15 2.53
N PHE A 153 10.22 2.11 3.22
CA PHE A 153 9.36 2.24 4.40
C PHE A 153 10.04 3.03 5.51
N MET A 154 11.31 2.73 5.82
CA MET A 154 12.07 3.48 6.84
C MET A 154 12.22 4.96 6.47
N ILE A 155 12.51 5.26 5.22
CA ILE A 155 12.71 6.63 4.73
C ILE A 155 11.39 7.41 4.68
N ASN A 156 10.33 6.82 4.10
CA ASN A 156 9.12 7.55 3.73
C ASN A 156 7.99 7.46 4.77
N ILE A 157 7.91 6.37 5.53
CA ILE A 157 6.78 6.06 6.41
C ILE A 157 7.14 6.22 7.89
N HIS A 158 8.33 5.73 8.32
CA HIS A 158 8.73 5.86 9.70
C HIS A 158 9.05 7.32 10.05
N ARG A 159 8.20 7.95 10.84
CA ARG A 159 8.36 9.35 11.27
C ARG A 159 9.17 9.43 12.57
N VAL A 160 9.97 10.48 12.69
CA VAL A 160 10.74 10.80 13.90
C VAL A 160 10.39 12.23 14.32
N SER A 161 9.61 12.37 15.38
CA SER A 161 9.15 13.65 15.93
C SER A 161 9.70 13.92 17.34
N ASN A 162 10.25 12.90 17.98
CA ASN A 162 10.83 12.95 19.33
C ASN A 162 11.89 11.86 19.48
N LYS A 163 12.54 11.81 20.64
CA LYS A 163 13.60 10.84 20.96
C LYS A 163 13.11 9.39 20.91
N ALA A 164 11.91 9.10 21.42
CA ALA A 164 11.36 7.75 21.43
C ALA A 164 11.13 7.24 20.00
N ASP A 165 10.66 8.09 19.08
CA ASP A 165 10.52 7.74 17.67
C ASP A 165 11.90 7.42 17.02
N ALA A 166 12.97 8.17 17.39
CA ALA A 166 14.32 7.89 16.91
C ALA A 166 14.85 6.55 17.46
N GLU A 167 14.57 6.24 18.71
CA GLU A 167 14.90 4.93 19.31
C GLU A 167 14.13 3.79 18.64
N ALA A 168 12.85 4.01 18.31
CA ALA A 168 12.04 3.07 17.54
C ALA A 168 12.62 2.84 16.13
N TYR A 169 13.12 3.91 15.47
CA TYR A 169 13.81 3.78 14.18
C TYR A 169 15.04 2.87 14.31
N ILE A 170 15.88 3.08 15.32
CA ILE A 170 17.07 2.26 15.59
C ILE A 170 16.69 0.81 15.90
N SER A 171 15.59 0.60 16.66
CA SER A 171 15.06 -0.73 16.94
C SER A 171 14.70 -1.48 15.66
N ARG A 172 14.04 -0.82 14.71
CA ARG A 172 13.72 -1.40 13.39
C ARG A 172 14.97 -1.72 12.56
N LEU A 173 16.00 -0.89 12.64
CA LEU A 173 17.29 -1.20 11.99
C LEU A 173 17.91 -2.49 12.56
N HIS A 174 17.84 -2.69 13.88
CA HIS A 174 18.26 -3.96 14.48
C HIS A 174 17.37 -5.13 14.05
N ALA A 175 16.06 -4.95 14.03
CA ALA A 175 15.09 -5.98 13.63
C ALA A 175 15.21 -6.35 12.13
N SER A 176 15.76 -5.47 11.29
CA SER A 176 15.96 -5.76 9.86
C SER A 176 16.90 -6.93 9.59
N GLY A 177 17.87 -7.19 10.48
CA GLY A 177 18.78 -8.35 10.35
C GLY A 177 18.01 -9.67 10.29
N PRO A 178 17.39 -10.13 11.39
CA PRO A 178 16.62 -11.36 11.41
C PRO A 178 15.44 -11.36 10.44
N TYR A 179 14.82 -10.20 10.17
CA TYR A 179 13.76 -10.07 9.16
C TYR A 179 14.25 -10.53 7.76
N PHE A 180 15.36 -9.96 7.28
CA PHE A 180 15.92 -10.36 5.99
C PHE A 180 16.52 -11.77 5.99
N GLU A 181 17.06 -12.26 7.10
CA GLU A 181 17.52 -13.64 7.20
C GLU A 181 16.39 -14.65 6.99
N SER A 182 15.20 -14.38 7.55
CA SER A 182 13.99 -15.19 7.31
C SER A 182 13.59 -15.15 5.83
N LEU A 183 13.55 -13.96 5.21
CA LEU A 183 13.18 -13.81 3.79
C LEU A 183 14.20 -14.48 2.85
N VAL A 184 15.50 -14.41 3.16
CA VAL A 184 16.55 -15.08 2.38
C VAL A 184 16.40 -16.61 2.45
N THR A 185 16.09 -17.16 3.63
CA THR A 185 15.83 -18.58 3.80
C THR A 185 14.62 -19.02 2.97
N GLN A 186 13.50 -18.32 3.07
CA GLN A 186 12.30 -18.62 2.29
C GLN A 186 12.54 -18.49 0.77
N SER A 187 13.31 -17.48 0.35
CA SER A 187 13.69 -17.32 -1.07
C SER A 187 14.53 -18.50 -1.57
N ALA A 188 15.45 -19.00 -0.74
CA ALA A 188 16.26 -20.17 -1.07
C ALA A 188 15.39 -21.43 -1.22
N GLU A 189 14.46 -21.66 -0.29
CA GLU A 189 13.52 -22.80 -0.34
C GLU A 189 12.62 -22.74 -1.58
N ARG A 190 12.07 -21.54 -1.91
CA ARG A 190 11.28 -21.35 -3.13
C ARG A 190 12.10 -21.60 -4.39
N ALA A 191 13.36 -21.17 -4.42
CA ALA A 191 14.25 -21.41 -5.54
C ALA A 191 14.56 -22.90 -5.73
N ASP A 192 14.76 -23.66 -4.63
CA ASP A 192 14.96 -25.09 -4.66
C ASP A 192 13.70 -25.86 -5.15
N ASP A 193 12.50 -25.27 -4.96
CA ASP A 193 11.22 -25.72 -5.53
C ASP A 193 11.00 -25.24 -6.99
N GLY A 194 11.95 -24.51 -7.58
CA GLY A 194 11.90 -24.01 -8.97
C GLY A 194 11.23 -22.63 -9.13
N ILE A 195 10.89 -21.95 -8.04
CA ILE A 195 10.30 -20.60 -8.07
C ILE A 195 11.46 -19.59 -8.06
N ILE A 196 11.98 -19.29 -9.24
CA ILE A 196 13.14 -18.43 -9.46
C ILE A 196 12.72 -17.27 -10.38
N VAL A 197 13.16 -16.05 -10.09
CA VAL A 197 12.95 -14.90 -10.97
C VAL A 197 13.63 -15.11 -12.33
N PRO A 198 13.15 -14.48 -13.41
CA PRO A 198 13.87 -14.47 -14.69
C PRO A 198 15.32 -13.95 -14.55
N ASP A 199 16.24 -14.47 -15.38
CA ASP A 199 17.68 -14.14 -15.27
C ASP A 199 17.96 -12.62 -15.31
N TRP A 200 17.25 -11.89 -16.16
CA TRP A 200 17.41 -10.44 -16.29
C TRP A 200 17.01 -9.64 -15.03
N VAL A 201 16.28 -10.22 -14.07
CA VAL A 201 15.86 -9.59 -12.82
C VAL A 201 17.00 -9.51 -11.79
N PHE A 202 17.87 -10.53 -11.74
CA PHE A 202 18.92 -10.61 -10.72
C PHE A 202 19.85 -9.40 -10.68
N PRO A 203 20.35 -8.86 -11.81
CA PRO A 203 21.21 -7.67 -11.77
C PRO A 203 20.55 -6.45 -11.09
N TYR A 204 19.23 -6.28 -11.25
CA TYR A 204 18.49 -5.19 -10.61
C TYR A 204 18.41 -5.39 -9.10
N VAL A 205 17.97 -6.57 -8.64
CA VAL A 205 17.86 -6.89 -7.20
C VAL A 205 19.20 -6.76 -6.50
N ILE A 206 20.25 -7.35 -7.10
CA ILE A 206 21.61 -7.31 -6.55
C ILE A 206 22.14 -5.87 -6.49
N ASN A 207 21.89 -5.05 -7.52
CA ASN A 207 22.32 -3.67 -7.55
C ASN A 207 21.59 -2.83 -6.50
N ASP A 208 20.28 -2.97 -6.37
CA ASP A 208 19.49 -2.28 -5.35
C ASP A 208 19.98 -2.63 -3.94
N ALA A 209 20.18 -3.92 -3.68
CA ALA A 209 20.72 -4.37 -2.41
C ALA A 209 22.11 -3.79 -2.11
N LYS A 210 23.01 -3.73 -3.12
CA LYS A 210 24.32 -3.09 -2.99
C LYS A 210 24.20 -1.60 -2.72
N ASN A 211 23.29 -0.89 -3.40
CA ASN A 211 23.08 0.54 -3.18
C ASN A 211 22.61 0.88 -1.75
N VAL A 212 21.81 0.01 -1.13
CA VAL A 212 21.36 0.20 0.26
C VAL A 212 22.50 0.16 1.26
N ILE A 213 23.51 -0.66 1.04
CA ILE A 213 24.67 -0.86 1.93
C ILE A 213 25.97 -0.24 1.39
N SER A 214 25.89 0.72 0.49
CA SER A 214 27.01 1.48 -0.07
C SER A 214 27.17 2.81 0.63
N GLY A 215 28.43 3.30 0.77
CA GLY A 215 28.77 4.56 1.44
C GLY A 215 28.76 4.46 2.98
N ALA A 216 28.84 5.61 3.66
CA ALA A 216 28.84 5.64 5.12
C ALA A 216 27.48 5.18 5.69
N PRO A 217 27.42 4.40 6.78
CA PRO A 217 28.54 4.00 7.65
C PRO A 217 29.21 2.67 7.26
N PHE A 218 28.89 2.07 6.12
CA PHE A 218 29.35 0.75 5.70
C PHE A 218 30.78 0.79 5.13
N GLU A 219 31.10 1.87 4.43
CA GLU A 219 32.40 2.14 3.81
C GLU A 219 32.64 3.66 3.72
N ALA A 220 33.83 4.06 3.34
CA ALA A 220 34.17 5.49 3.15
C ALA A 220 33.38 6.06 1.93
N GLY A 221 32.86 7.27 2.09
CA GLY A 221 32.12 7.94 1.01
C GLY A 221 30.94 8.78 1.51
N ALA A 222 30.04 9.12 0.61
CA ALA A 222 28.79 9.77 0.95
C ALA A 222 27.93 8.86 1.85
N ASP A 223 26.99 9.45 2.60
CA ASP A 223 26.07 8.69 3.45
C ASP A 223 25.19 7.76 2.58
N SER A 224 24.99 6.54 3.03
CA SER A 224 23.99 5.65 2.46
C SER A 224 22.58 6.22 2.64
N PRO A 225 21.60 5.86 1.80
CA PRO A 225 20.25 6.45 1.85
C PRO A 225 19.59 6.40 3.23
N ILE A 226 19.66 5.25 3.92
CA ILE A 226 19.05 5.09 5.25
C ILE A 226 19.84 5.87 6.31
N TYR A 227 21.15 5.93 6.21
CA TYR A 227 21.97 6.68 7.16
C TYR A 227 21.78 8.19 7.02
N ALA A 228 21.69 8.69 5.78
CA ALA A 228 21.34 10.07 5.50
C ALA A 228 19.96 10.44 6.06
N ASP A 229 18.98 9.57 5.90
CA ASP A 229 17.62 9.77 6.44
C ASP A 229 17.63 9.79 7.98
N LEU A 230 18.28 8.81 8.62
CA LEU A 230 18.44 8.80 10.09
C LEU A 230 19.06 10.10 10.60
N LYS A 231 20.18 10.52 10.01
CA LYS A 231 20.86 11.77 10.38
C LYS A 231 19.96 12.98 10.21
N LYS A 232 19.25 13.08 9.08
CA LYS A 232 18.30 14.16 8.81
C LYS A 232 17.19 14.20 9.87
N LYS A 233 16.56 13.06 10.16
CA LYS A 233 15.47 12.96 11.13
C LYS A 233 15.93 13.27 12.56
N VAL A 234 17.07 12.73 12.99
CA VAL A 234 17.60 12.96 14.33
C VAL A 234 18.07 14.41 14.51
N ASN A 235 18.75 14.99 13.50
CA ASN A 235 19.21 16.37 13.57
C ASN A 235 18.06 17.39 13.64
N ALA A 236 16.89 17.06 13.11
CA ALA A 236 15.69 17.89 13.19
C ALA A 236 15.04 17.92 14.59
N LEU A 237 15.42 17.02 15.50
CA LEU A 237 14.86 16.97 16.85
C LEU A 237 15.34 18.14 17.74
N SER A 238 14.45 18.64 18.58
CA SER A 238 14.79 19.64 19.61
C SER A 238 15.27 18.95 20.90
N ILE A 239 16.42 18.27 20.82
CA ILE A 239 17.10 17.59 21.94
C ILE A 239 18.59 18.00 21.97
N PRO A 240 19.32 17.77 23.10
CA PRO A 240 20.75 18.06 23.19
C PRO A 240 21.60 17.39 22.10
N ASP A 241 22.61 18.07 21.60
CA ASP A 241 23.49 17.54 20.54
C ASP A 241 24.26 16.27 20.97
N THR A 242 24.52 16.10 22.24
CA THR A 242 25.08 14.86 22.81
C THR A 242 24.16 13.67 22.63
N GLU A 243 22.83 13.87 22.77
CA GLU A 243 21.83 12.83 22.55
C GLU A 243 21.67 12.54 21.05
N LYS A 244 21.67 13.57 20.19
CA LYS A 244 21.68 13.38 18.72
C LYS A 244 22.86 12.54 18.27
N THR A 245 24.05 12.88 18.77
CA THR A 245 25.29 12.14 18.47
C THR A 245 25.19 10.67 18.90
N ASP A 246 24.66 10.41 20.10
CA ASP A 246 24.47 9.03 20.58
C ASP A 246 23.47 8.24 19.72
N LEU A 247 22.31 8.84 19.38
CA LEU A 247 21.32 8.21 18.51
C LEU A 247 21.89 7.88 17.13
N ILE A 248 22.61 8.80 16.50
CA ILE A 248 23.25 8.58 15.20
C ILE A 248 24.31 7.47 15.29
N ARG A 249 25.13 7.46 16.35
CA ARG A 249 26.12 6.40 16.59
C ARG A 249 25.47 5.03 16.76
N ARG A 250 24.40 4.93 17.55
CA ARG A 250 23.62 3.69 17.75
C ARG A 250 22.97 3.22 16.46
N GLY A 251 22.41 4.12 15.67
CA GLY A 251 21.87 3.81 14.36
C GLY A 251 22.93 3.33 13.36
N SER A 252 24.12 3.93 13.36
CA SER A 252 25.26 3.44 12.59
C SER A 252 25.66 2.01 12.99
N GLN A 253 25.66 1.71 14.29
CA GLN A 253 25.93 0.36 14.80
C GLN A 253 24.87 -0.65 14.37
N ALA A 254 23.58 -0.28 14.37
CA ALA A 254 22.51 -1.13 13.88
C ALA A 254 22.62 -1.40 12.38
N LEU A 255 22.94 -0.39 11.58
CA LEU A 255 23.16 -0.52 10.14
C LEU A 255 24.32 -1.50 9.84
N THR A 256 25.47 -1.28 10.46
CA THR A 256 26.68 -2.10 10.19
C THR A 256 26.61 -3.49 10.82
N GLY A 257 25.97 -3.64 11.99
CA GLY A 257 25.91 -4.88 12.76
C GLY A 257 24.72 -5.80 12.45
N SER A 258 23.62 -5.26 11.92
CA SER A 258 22.40 -6.03 11.64
C SER A 258 22.00 -5.99 10.16
N LEU A 259 21.78 -4.79 9.61
CA LEU A 259 21.31 -4.65 8.24
C LEU A 259 22.36 -5.15 7.21
N ALA A 260 23.60 -4.67 7.29
CA ALA A 260 24.60 -5.00 6.29
C ALA A 260 24.94 -6.49 6.21
N PRO A 261 25.08 -7.25 7.31
CA PRO A 261 25.28 -8.69 7.23
C PRO A 261 24.13 -9.41 6.53
N ALA A 262 22.87 -9.01 6.79
CA ALA A 262 21.70 -9.62 6.16
C ALA A 262 21.64 -9.31 4.66
N TYR A 263 21.94 -8.07 4.25
CA TYR A 263 22.02 -7.71 2.83
C TYR A 263 23.15 -8.41 2.09
N ARG A 264 24.29 -8.65 2.73
CA ARG A 264 25.36 -9.48 2.13
C ARG A 264 24.91 -10.93 1.91
N LYS A 265 24.13 -11.52 2.84
CA LYS A 265 23.53 -12.84 2.67
C LYS A 265 22.51 -12.83 1.53
N LEU A 266 21.65 -11.80 1.44
CA LEU A 266 20.71 -11.62 0.34
C LEU A 266 21.46 -11.58 -1.01
N ILE A 267 22.48 -10.75 -1.14
CA ILE A 267 23.28 -10.63 -2.37
C ILE A 267 23.88 -12.00 -2.75
N ALA A 268 24.48 -12.69 -1.80
CA ALA A 268 25.09 -14.01 -2.04
C ALA A 268 24.03 -15.04 -2.48
N GLU A 269 22.83 -14.99 -1.90
CA GLU A 269 21.73 -15.87 -2.29
C GLU A 269 21.22 -15.53 -3.70
N MET A 270 21.06 -14.27 -4.06
CA MET A 270 20.67 -13.87 -5.42
C MET A 270 21.74 -14.30 -6.44
N GLU A 271 23.03 -14.19 -6.12
CA GLU A 271 24.13 -14.66 -6.97
C GLU A 271 24.15 -16.20 -7.08
N ARG A 272 23.67 -16.94 -6.05
CA ARG A 272 23.46 -18.39 -6.12
C ARG A 272 22.30 -18.74 -7.06
N GLN A 273 21.13 -18.09 -6.86
CA GLN A 273 19.93 -18.34 -7.65
C GLN A 273 20.13 -17.98 -9.12
N GLN A 274 20.88 -16.92 -9.42
CA GLN A 274 21.18 -16.54 -10.81
C GLN A 274 21.86 -17.66 -11.58
N LYS A 275 22.70 -18.47 -10.93
CA LYS A 275 23.35 -19.64 -11.56
C LYS A 275 22.38 -20.79 -11.80
N MET A 276 21.20 -20.76 -11.17
CA MET A 276 20.14 -21.76 -11.34
C MET A 276 19.06 -21.29 -12.32
N ALA A 277 19.13 -20.03 -12.77
CA ALA A 277 18.14 -19.48 -13.68
C ALA A 277 18.05 -20.31 -14.97
N VAL A 278 16.82 -20.54 -15.42
CA VAL A 278 16.51 -21.28 -16.65
C VAL A 278 15.91 -20.33 -17.70
N ASP A 279 15.96 -20.74 -18.95
CA ASP A 279 15.36 -19.97 -20.04
C ASP A 279 13.84 -19.78 -19.86
N GLY A 280 13.37 -18.62 -20.27
CA GLY A 280 11.95 -18.25 -20.22
C GLY A 280 11.59 -17.38 -19.03
N ASP A 281 10.61 -16.47 -19.23
CA ASP A 281 10.26 -15.42 -18.28
C ASP A 281 8.90 -15.64 -17.61
N GLY A 282 8.06 -16.52 -18.14
CA GLY A 282 6.70 -16.72 -17.67
C GLY A 282 6.57 -17.77 -16.56
N VAL A 283 5.45 -17.68 -15.84
CA VAL A 283 5.11 -18.59 -14.73
C VAL A 283 4.78 -20.01 -15.20
N TRP A 284 4.65 -20.27 -16.51
CA TRP A 284 4.53 -21.63 -17.06
C TRP A 284 5.72 -22.53 -16.70
N ARG A 285 6.83 -21.95 -16.23
CA ARG A 285 7.99 -22.69 -15.72
C ARG A 285 7.72 -23.40 -14.40
N PHE A 286 6.73 -22.92 -13.64
CA PHE A 286 6.38 -23.49 -12.35
C PHE A 286 5.58 -24.78 -12.53
N LYS A 287 5.71 -25.71 -11.59
CA LYS A 287 5.04 -27.02 -11.63
C LYS A 287 3.52 -26.89 -11.79
N ASP A 288 2.92 -25.89 -11.15
CA ASP A 288 1.48 -25.55 -11.13
C ASP A 288 1.21 -24.20 -11.82
N GLY A 289 2.10 -23.78 -12.71
CA GLY A 289 2.09 -22.45 -13.30
C GLY A 289 0.83 -22.10 -14.06
N ALA A 290 0.18 -23.08 -14.74
CA ALA A 290 -1.07 -22.86 -15.44
C ALA A 290 -2.23 -22.51 -14.47
N ASP A 291 -2.37 -23.27 -13.40
CA ASP A 291 -3.41 -23.04 -12.38
C ASP A 291 -3.13 -21.76 -11.60
N TYR A 292 -1.86 -21.50 -11.27
CA TYR A 292 -1.44 -20.24 -10.66
C TYR A 292 -1.79 -19.03 -11.54
N TYR A 293 -1.51 -19.11 -12.84
CA TYR A 293 -1.83 -18.02 -13.77
C TYR A 293 -3.33 -17.78 -13.89
N ALA A 294 -4.13 -18.84 -13.99
CA ALA A 294 -5.60 -18.73 -14.03
C ALA A 294 -6.15 -18.08 -12.75
N GLU A 295 -5.66 -18.51 -11.57
CA GLU A 295 -6.04 -17.88 -10.31
C GLU A 295 -5.67 -16.38 -10.27
N ARG A 296 -4.46 -16.02 -10.71
CA ARG A 296 -4.03 -14.62 -10.79
C ARG A 296 -4.94 -13.79 -11.71
N LEU A 297 -5.32 -14.30 -12.88
CA LEU A 297 -6.25 -13.61 -13.77
C LEU A 297 -7.58 -13.32 -13.06
N THR A 298 -8.20 -14.31 -12.43
CA THR A 298 -9.45 -14.13 -11.67
C THR A 298 -9.28 -13.13 -10.53
N ASN A 299 -8.18 -13.22 -9.78
CA ASN A 299 -7.93 -12.32 -8.64
C ASN A 299 -7.75 -10.86 -9.06
N TYR A 300 -6.98 -10.61 -10.12
CA TYR A 300 -6.70 -9.24 -10.59
C TYR A 300 -7.84 -8.61 -11.37
N THR A 301 -8.56 -9.39 -12.20
CA THR A 301 -9.65 -8.87 -13.02
C THR A 301 -10.99 -8.89 -12.32
N THR A 302 -11.16 -9.73 -11.29
CA THR A 302 -12.44 -10.02 -10.63
C THR A 302 -13.50 -10.57 -11.58
N THR A 303 -13.07 -11.27 -12.64
CA THR A 303 -13.93 -11.89 -13.66
C THR A 303 -13.54 -13.35 -13.87
N ASP A 304 -14.41 -14.10 -14.53
CA ASP A 304 -14.17 -15.49 -14.94
C ASP A 304 -13.62 -15.59 -16.37
N LEU A 305 -13.10 -14.48 -16.92
CA LEU A 305 -12.54 -14.46 -18.27
C LEU A 305 -11.27 -15.31 -18.35
N THR A 306 -11.18 -16.09 -19.40
CA THR A 306 -9.99 -16.88 -19.73
C THR A 306 -8.86 -16.01 -20.27
N ALA A 307 -7.62 -16.49 -20.25
CA ALA A 307 -6.47 -15.81 -20.82
C ALA A 307 -6.67 -15.45 -22.29
N ASP A 308 -7.29 -16.35 -23.09
CA ASP A 308 -7.55 -16.11 -24.51
C ASP A 308 -8.61 -15.02 -24.72
N GLU A 309 -9.67 -14.98 -23.90
CA GLU A 309 -10.69 -13.92 -23.97
C GLU A 309 -10.09 -12.56 -23.60
N ILE A 310 -9.28 -12.49 -22.53
CA ILE A 310 -8.58 -11.27 -22.13
C ILE A 310 -7.62 -10.81 -23.24
N HIS A 311 -6.88 -11.75 -23.86
CA HIS A 311 -5.99 -11.44 -24.97
C HIS A 311 -6.76 -10.88 -26.18
N GLN A 312 -7.91 -11.48 -26.52
CA GLN A 312 -8.75 -10.97 -27.63
C GLN A 312 -9.28 -9.56 -27.34
N ILE A 313 -9.74 -9.28 -26.11
CA ILE A 313 -10.14 -7.93 -25.68
C ILE A 313 -8.96 -6.96 -25.87
N GLY A 314 -7.75 -7.38 -25.53
CA GLY A 314 -6.54 -6.59 -25.75
C GLY A 314 -6.29 -6.29 -27.23
N LEU A 315 -6.39 -7.28 -28.11
CA LEU A 315 -6.21 -7.11 -29.56
C LEU A 315 -7.23 -6.14 -30.16
N ASP A 316 -8.50 -6.25 -29.76
CA ASP A 316 -9.58 -5.39 -30.23
C ASP A 316 -9.36 -3.92 -29.80
N ASN A 317 -8.95 -3.72 -28.53
CA ASN A 317 -8.60 -2.38 -28.03
C ASN A 317 -7.39 -1.79 -28.73
N VAL A 318 -6.32 -2.55 -28.97
CA VAL A 318 -5.14 -2.09 -29.72
C VAL A 318 -5.55 -1.66 -31.13
N ALA A 319 -6.42 -2.42 -31.81
CA ALA A 319 -6.90 -2.07 -33.14
C ALA A 319 -7.67 -0.72 -33.13
N ARG A 320 -8.55 -0.51 -32.15
CA ARG A 320 -9.29 0.74 -31.93
C ARG A 320 -8.33 1.91 -31.66
N ILE A 321 -7.43 1.75 -30.69
CA ILE A 321 -6.45 2.77 -30.30
C ILE A 321 -5.55 3.17 -31.47
N HIS A 322 -5.07 2.21 -32.25
CA HIS A 322 -4.29 2.50 -33.47
C HIS A 322 -5.10 3.32 -34.51
N GLY A 323 -6.44 3.13 -34.54
CA GLY A 323 -7.34 3.95 -35.36
C GLY A 323 -7.35 5.41 -34.92
N GLU A 324 -7.53 5.63 -33.62
CA GLU A 324 -7.51 6.96 -32.98
C GLU A 324 -6.15 7.65 -33.12
N MET A 325 -5.06 6.93 -32.90
CA MET A 325 -3.69 7.42 -33.11
C MET A 325 -3.46 7.91 -34.55
N ARG A 326 -3.95 7.17 -35.56
CA ARG A 326 -3.84 7.62 -36.97
C ARG A 326 -4.66 8.89 -37.25
N THR A 327 -5.77 9.07 -36.57
CA THR A 327 -6.56 10.31 -36.66
C THR A 327 -5.75 11.50 -36.15
N ILE A 328 -5.07 11.34 -35.02
CA ILE A 328 -4.21 12.37 -34.44
C ILE A 328 -2.99 12.63 -35.34
N MET A 329 -2.38 11.58 -35.89
CA MET A 329 -1.29 11.75 -36.90
C MET A 329 -1.71 12.64 -38.07
N ALA A 330 -2.90 12.39 -38.62
CA ALA A 330 -3.43 13.23 -39.70
C ALA A 330 -3.69 14.68 -39.26
N GLN A 331 -4.19 14.87 -38.05
CA GLN A 331 -4.43 16.19 -37.46
C GLN A 331 -3.15 17.01 -37.30
N VAL A 332 -2.02 16.38 -36.95
CA VAL A 332 -0.71 17.05 -36.83
C VAL A 332 0.05 17.12 -38.15
N GLY A 333 -0.54 16.64 -39.25
CA GLY A 333 0.05 16.69 -40.58
C GLY A 333 1.25 15.76 -40.79
N PHE A 334 1.36 14.66 -40.00
CA PHE A 334 2.44 13.71 -40.17
C PHE A 334 2.11 12.69 -41.27
N GLU A 335 3.00 12.64 -42.28
CA GLU A 335 2.90 11.65 -43.37
C GLU A 335 3.82 10.46 -43.08
N GLY A 336 3.28 9.24 -43.19
CA GLY A 336 4.01 8.00 -42.94
C GLY A 336 3.19 6.95 -42.20
N SER A 337 3.83 5.88 -41.80
CA SER A 337 3.20 4.84 -40.98
C SER A 337 3.13 5.24 -39.50
N LEU A 338 2.26 4.57 -38.73
CA LEU A 338 2.21 4.74 -37.27
C LEU A 338 3.57 4.42 -36.62
N GLN A 339 4.31 3.44 -37.17
CA GLN A 339 5.65 3.10 -36.70
C GLN A 339 6.67 4.21 -36.96
N ASP A 340 6.53 4.94 -38.06
CA ASP A 340 7.40 6.08 -38.34
C ASP A 340 7.06 7.26 -37.42
N PHE A 341 5.79 7.43 -37.07
CA PHE A 341 5.38 8.42 -36.07
C PHE A 341 5.94 8.10 -34.67
N PHE A 342 5.88 6.85 -34.21
CA PHE A 342 6.55 6.44 -32.97
C PHE A 342 8.07 6.73 -33.00
N LYS A 343 8.74 6.49 -34.14
CA LYS A 343 10.16 6.84 -34.28
C LYS A 343 10.39 8.35 -34.25
N HIS A 344 9.50 9.14 -34.88
CA HIS A 344 9.55 10.60 -34.85
C HIS A 344 9.46 11.12 -33.40
N LEU A 345 8.48 10.66 -32.62
CA LEU A 345 8.30 11.06 -31.22
C LEU A 345 9.52 10.69 -30.38
N ARG A 346 10.04 9.46 -30.51
CA ARG A 346 11.20 8.98 -29.71
C ARG A 346 12.52 9.70 -30.07
N LYS A 347 12.64 10.27 -31.26
CA LYS A 347 13.87 10.95 -31.69
C LYS A 347 13.81 12.46 -31.49
N GLY A 348 12.64 13.04 -31.38
CA GLY A 348 12.47 14.48 -31.30
C GLY A 348 12.78 14.98 -29.88
N ASP A 349 13.87 15.74 -29.71
CA ASP A 349 14.25 16.26 -28.38
C ASP A 349 13.20 17.19 -27.77
N GLN A 350 12.34 17.81 -28.57
CA GLN A 350 11.24 18.67 -28.13
C GLN A 350 10.19 17.91 -27.28
N TYR A 351 10.09 16.58 -27.42
CA TYR A 351 9.15 15.73 -26.69
C TYR A 351 9.68 15.26 -25.33
N PHE A 352 10.89 15.69 -24.93
CA PHE A 352 11.51 15.29 -23.66
C PHE A 352 11.90 16.50 -22.82
N TYR A 353 12.10 16.26 -21.55
CA TYR A 353 12.57 17.25 -20.58
C TYR A 353 14.09 17.30 -20.56
N ASN A 354 14.64 18.49 -20.28
CA ASN A 354 16.09 18.68 -20.20
C ASN A 354 16.61 18.46 -18.76
N SER A 355 15.72 18.54 -17.76
CA SER A 355 16.07 18.33 -16.35
C SER A 355 14.91 17.73 -15.56
N ARG A 356 15.23 17.17 -14.40
CA ARG A 356 14.25 16.66 -13.43
C ARG A 356 13.34 17.79 -12.91
N GLU A 357 13.90 18.97 -12.72
CA GLU A 357 13.19 20.17 -12.27
C GLU A 357 12.17 20.64 -13.30
N GLU A 358 12.53 20.63 -14.60
CA GLU A 358 11.60 20.97 -15.68
C GLU A 358 10.39 20.02 -15.70
N TYR A 359 10.63 18.70 -15.57
CA TYR A 359 9.55 17.70 -15.48
C TYR A 359 8.62 17.97 -14.31
N LEU A 360 9.19 18.14 -13.10
CA LEU A 360 8.42 18.35 -11.87
C LEU A 360 7.60 19.65 -11.94
N ALA A 361 8.16 20.72 -12.48
CA ALA A 361 7.44 22.00 -12.62
C ALA A 361 6.26 21.89 -13.60
N ASP A 362 6.40 21.17 -14.72
CA ASP A 362 5.31 20.96 -15.67
C ASP A 362 4.23 20.02 -15.10
N ALA A 363 4.61 18.97 -14.36
CA ALA A 363 3.67 18.10 -13.66
C ALA A 363 2.85 18.86 -12.62
N ASP A 364 3.51 19.70 -11.80
CA ASP A 364 2.83 20.57 -10.83
C ASP A 364 1.84 21.52 -11.50
N ALA A 365 2.25 22.17 -12.62
CA ALA A 365 1.40 23.11 -13.34
C ALA A 365 0.14 22.43 -13.94
N LYS A 366 0.30 21.23 -14.52
CA LYS A 366 -0.81 20.44 -15.08
C LYS A 366 -1.76 19.97 -14.00
N LEU A 367 -1.25 19.48 -12.87
CA LEU A 367 -2.07 19.05 -11.74
C LEU A 367 -2.77 20.21 -11.02
N ALA A 368 -2.15 21.38 -10.91
CA ALA A 368 -2.81 22.58 -10.39
C ALA A 368 -3.98 23.04 -11.29
N ALA A 369 -3.83 22.91 -12.61
CA ALA A 369 -4.91 23.19 -13.54
C ALA A 369 -6.06 22.19 -13.42
N MET A 370 -5.74 20.89 -13.27
CA MET A 370 -6.71 19.82 -13.03
C MET A 370 -7.44 20.02 -11.71
N GLU A 371 -6.75 20.24 -10.60
CA GLU A 371 -7.32 20.48 -9.26
C GLU A 371 -8.36 21.62 -9.28
N LYS A 372 -8.05 22.70 -9.98
CA LYS A 372 -8.98 23.83 -10.16
C LYS A 372 -10.25 23.45 -10.93
N ALA A 373 -10.19 22.46 -11.80
CA ALA A 373 -11.32 21.99 -12.60
C ALA A 373 -12.23 21.03 -11.84
N LEU A 374 -11.69 20.24 -10.89
CA LEU A 374 -12.39 19.15 -10.19
C LEU A 374 -13.76 19.54 -9.62
N PRO A 375 -13.97 20.71 -8.98
CA PRO A 375 -15.28 21.05 -8.39
C PRO A 375 -16.44 21.13 -9.38
N LYS A 376 -16.15 21.16 -10.68
CA LYS A 376 -17.17 21.14 -11.73
C LYS A 376 -17.65 19.73 -12.08
N PHE A 377 -16.88 18.71 -11.71
CA PHE A 377 -17.10 17.31 -12.10
C PHE A 377 -17.34 16.41 -10.89
N PHE A 378 -16.83 16.76 -9.71
CA PHE A 378 -16.90 15.98 -8.49
C PHE A 378 -17.54 16.76 -7.35
N ASN A 379 -18.55 16.17 -6.72
CA ASN A 379 -19.21 16.74 -5.52
C ASN A 379 -18.38 16.53 -4.25
N THR A 380 -17.52 15.52 -4.23
CA THR A 380 -16.64 15.20 -3.10
C THR A 380 -15.20 15.27 -3.55
N LEU A 381 -14.39 16.02 -2.81
CA LEU A 381 -12.96 16.17 -3.07
C LEU A 381 -12.16 15.70 -1.85
N PRO A 382 -10.94 15.21 -2.04
CA PRO A 382 -10.09 14.81 -0.92
C PRO A 382 -9.70 16.02 -0.08
N LYS A 383 -9.63 15.84 1.23
CA LYS A 383 -9.13 16.84 2.18
C LYS A 383 -7.61 16.78 2.31
N ALA A 384 -7.06 15.58 2.19
CA ALA A 384 -5.62 15.37 2.26
C ALA A 384 -4.92 16.03 1.07
N PRO A 385 -3.85 16.81 1.30
CA PRO A 385 -3.02 17.29 0.21
C PRO A 385 -2.20 16.17 -0.41
N PHE A 386 -1.64 16.43 -1.60
CA PHE A 386 -0.65 15.55 -2.21
C PHE A 386 0.63 16.30 -2.56
N THR A 387 1.68 15.56 -2.88
CA THR A 387 2.97 16.09 -3.36
C THR A 387 3.54 15.17 -4.43
N ILE A 388 4.36 15.73 -5.31
CA ILE A 388 5.13 14.97 -6.31
C ILE A 388 6.55 14.81 -5.79
N LYS A 389 7.12 13.60 -5.89
CA LYS A 389 8.51 13.34 -5.50
C LYS A 389 9.19 12.40 -6.50
N PRO A 390 10.47 12.62 -6.77
CA PRO A 390 11.25 11.60 -7.47
C PRO A 390 11.38 10.34 -6.62
N VAL A 391 11.44 9.19 -7.29
CA VAL A 391 11.82 7.91 -6.67
C VAL A 391 13.23 8.04 -6.07
N GLU A 392 13.48 7.37 -4.95
CA GLU A 392 14.77 7.41 -4.26
C GLU A 392 15.87 6.81 -5.14
N ALA A 393 17.03 7.49 -5.17
CA ALA A 393 18.14 7.15 -6.05
C ALA A 393 18.66 5.72 -5.91
N PHE A 394 18.51 5.08 -4.74
CA PHE A 394 18.99 3.72 -4.51
C PHE A 394 18.19 2.66 -5.30
N ARG A 395 16.94 2.95 -5.69
CA ARG A 395 16.03 2.05 -6.41
C ARG A 395 15.44 2.63 -7.70
N GLU A 396 15.79 3.87 -8.10
CA GLU A 396 15.18 4.51 -9.27
C GLU A 396 15.46 3.76 -10.58
N LYS A 397 16.57 3.02 -10.66
CA LYS A 397 16.96 2.26 -11.85
C LYS A 397 16.04 1.05 -12.11
N SER A 398 15.48 0.47 -11.07
CA SER A 398 14.63 -0.73 -11.10
C SER A 398 13.14 -0.43 -10.96
N ALA A 399 12.78 0.74 -10.42
CA ALA A 399 11.40 1.14 -10.21
C ALA A 399 10.62 1.37 -11.51
N GLY A 400 9.29 1.18 -11.48
CA GLY A 400 8.38 1.57 -12.56
C GLY A 400 8.40 3.07 -12.85
N LYS A 401 7.69 3.52 -13.90
CA LYS A 401 7.64 4.94 -14.30
C LYS A 401 7.10 5.84 -13.18
N ALA A 402 6.07 5.38 -12.49
CA ALA A 402 5.40 6.12 -11.43
C ALA A 402 4.65 5.19 -10.49
N PHE A 403 4.26 5.69 -9.33
CA PHE A 403 3.32 5.05 -8.42
C PHE A 403 2.79 6.05 -7.39
N TYR A 404 1.63 5.76 -6.84
CA TYR A 404 1.02 6.59 -5.82
C TYR A 404 1.07 5.96 -4.43
N GLN A 405 1.40 6.77 -3.42
CA GLN A 405 1.35 6.43 -2.00
C GLN A 405 0.23 7.22 -1.32
N ARG A 406 -0.78 6.52 -0.78
CA ARG A 406 -1.91 7.16 -0.10
C ARG A 406 -1.50 7.97 1.14
N PRO A 407 -2.26 9.03 1.52
CA PRO A 407 -1.98 9.84 2.70
C PRO A 407 -2.16 9.04 3.98
N ALA A 408 -1.60 9.56 5.08
CA ALA A 408 -1.92 9.04 6.41
C ALA A 408 -3.31 9.52 6.86
N PRO A 409 -4.11 8.67 7.55
CA PRO A 409 -5.47 9.04 7.98
C PRO A 409 -5.54 10.24 8.93
N ASP A 410 -4.47 10.47 9.70
CA ASP A 410 -4.34 11.59 10.64
C ASP A 410 -3.88 12.91 9.99
N GLY A 411 -3.74 12.95 8.65
CA GLY A 411 -3.26 14.10 7.90
C GLY A 411 -1.76 14.38 8.06
N SER A 412 -1.03 13.60 8.81
CA SER A 412 0.38 13.83 9.14
C SER A 412 1.37 13.54 7.99
N ARG A 413 0.93 12.84 6.96
CA ARG A 413 1.66 12.58 5.72
C ARG A 413 0.72 12.79 4.54
N PRO A 414 1.10 13.64 3.55
CA PRO A 414 0.31 13.85 2.34
C PRO A 414 0.26 12.59 1.48
N GLY A 415 -0.67 12.51 0.54
CA GLY A 415 -0.56 11.62 -0.60
C GLY A 415 0.72 11.94 -1.38
N THR A 416 1.35 10.95 -1.96
CA THR A 416 2.59 11.17 -2.71
C THR A 416 2.55 10.46 -4.06
N TYR A 417 2.62 11.25 -5.12
CA TYR A 417 2.89 10.78 -6.47
C TYR A 417 4.41 10.66 -6.63
N TYR A 418 4.90 9.43 -6.71
CA TYR A 418 6.31 9.16 -7.00
C TYR A 418 6.52 9.04 -8.50
N VAL A 419 7.54 9.72 -9.01
CA VAL A 419 7.91 9.71 -10.43
C VAL A 419 9.35 9.27 -10.60
N ASN A 420 9.58 8.35 -11.52
CA ASN A 420 10.93 7.85 -11.82
C ASN A 420 11.61 8.75 -12.84
N LEU A 421 12.57 9.53 -12.39
CA LEU A 421 13.34 10.45 -13.23
C LEU A 421 14.78 9.97 -13.47
N TYR A 422 15.03 8.65 -13.37
CA TYR A 422 16.33 8.05 -13.66
C TYR A 422 16.74 8.30 -15.11
N ASP A 423 15.83 8.03 -16.04
CA ASP A 423 16.02 8.28 -17.46
C ASP A 423 14.92 9.20 -18.01
N LEU A 424 15.26 10.46 -18.24
CA LEU A 424 14.32 11.45 -18.77
C LEU A 424 13.83 11.13 -20.18
N LYS A 425 14.53 10.29 -20.95
CA LYS A 425 14.07 9.83 -22.26
C LYS A 425 12.94 8.78 -22.17
N SER A 426 12.74 8.19 -21.00
CA SER A 426 11.61 7.33 -20.70
C SER A 426 10.38 8.10 -20.21
N MET A 427 10.51 9.42 -19.96
CA MET A 427 9.49 10.29 -19.37
C MET A 427 9.14 11.42 -20.35
N SER A 428 8.36 11.09 -21.39
CA SER A 428 8.04 12.06 -22.44
C SER A 428 7.01 13.11 -21.98
N LYS A 429 7.07 14.30 -22.59
CA LYS A 429 6.06 15.36 -22.42
C LYS A 429 4.69 14.92 -22.92
N THR A 430 4.65 14.01 -23.89
CA THR A 430 3.40 13.52 -24.48
C THR A 430 2.62 12.62 -23.52
N GLU A 431 3.30 11.90 -22.64
CA GLU A 431 2.68 10.98 -21.67
C GLU A 431 2.37 11.64 -20.31
N LEU A 432 2.91 12.84 -20.05
CA LEU A 432 2.86 13.45 -18.71
C LEU A 432 1.43 13.67 -18.21
N GLU A 433 0.52 14.18 -19.06
CA GLU A 433 -0.86 14.44 -18.62
C GLU A 433 -1.57 13.15 -18.21
N ALA A 434 -1.49 12.10 -19.02
CA ALA A 434 -2.09 10.81 -18.74
C ALA A 434 -1.54 10.23 -17.42
N LEU A 435 -0.21 10.16 -17.28
CA LEU A 435 0.43 9.63 -16.10
C LEU A 435 0.08 10.43 -14.84
N ALA A 436 0.10 11.76 -14.90
CA ALA A 436 -0.23 12.62 -13.78
C ALA A 436 -1.72 12.50 -13.37
N TYR A 437 -2.61 12.34 -14.35
CA TYR A 437 -4.04 12.17 -14.09
C TYR A 437 -4.37 10.78 -13.53
N HIS A 438 -3.63 9.75 -13.91
CA HIS A 438 -3.69 8.41 -13.33
C HIS A 438 -3.24 8.41 -11.86
N GLU A 439 -2.02 8.90 -11.61
CA GLU A 439 -1.37 8.80 -10.30
C GLU A 439 -1.92 9.80 -9.26
N ALA A 440 -2.22 11.02 -9.69
CA ALA A 440 -2.65 12.06 -8.78
C ALA A 440 -4.14 12.41 -8.95
N LEU A 441 -4.47 13.47 -9.69
CA LEU A 441 -5.83 14.00 -9.83
C LEU A 441 -6.30 13.93 -11.30
N PRO A 442 -7.49 13.39 -11.53
CA PRO A 442 -8.49 12.82 -10.60
C PRO A 442 -8.29 11.33 -10.28
N GLY A 443 -7.12 10.75 -10.52
CA GLY A 443 -6.81 9.34 -10.39
C GLY A 443 -6.63 8.83 -8.95
N HIS A 444 -5.52 8.14 -8.71
CA HIS A 444 -5.28 7.45 -7.45
C HIS A 444 -5.38 8.34 -6.21
N HIS A 445 -4.86 9.60 -6.27
CA HIS A 445 -4.97 10.49 -5.12
C HIS A 445 -6.43 10.78 -4.77
N LEU A 446 -7.26 11.15 -5.74
CA LEU A 446 -8.68 11.45 -5.48
C LEU A 446 -9.39 10.23 -4.89
N GLN A 447 -9.26 9.07 -5.51
CA GLN A 447 -9.95 7.85 -5.11
C GLN A 447 -9.49 7.34 -3.74
N LEU A 448 -8.17 7.19 -3.54
CA LEU A 448 -7.61 6.57 -2.33
C LEU A 448 -7.63 7.52 -1.11
N ALA A 449 -7.51 8.84 -1.32
CA ALA A 449 -7.65 9.80 -0.23
C ALA A 449 -9.10 9.86 0.25
N ILE A 450 -10.08 10.00 -0.66
CA ILE A 450 -11.51 9.97 -0.29
C ILE A 450 -11.83 8.65 0.43
N GLN A 451 -11.40 7.49 -0.11
CA GLN A 451 -11.62 6.19 0.52
C GLN A 451 -11.10 6.15 1.97
N THR A 452 -9.93 6.72 2.21
CA THR A 452 -9.33 6.81 3.55
C THR A 452 -10.12 7.74 4.48
N GLU A 453 -10.72 8.80 3.94
CA GLU A 453 -11.44 9.85 4.67
C GLU A 453 -12.90 9.50 4.98
N LEU A 454 -13.48 8.48 4.33
CA LEU A 454 -14.86 8.04 4.59
C LEU A 454 -15.01 7.52 6.02
N GLY A 455 -15.85 8.20 6.84
CA GLY A 455 -15.99 7.94 8.28
C GLY A 455 -16.58 6.58 8.59
N ASP A 456 -17.69 6.25 7.97
CA ASP A 456 -18.60 5.16 8.39
C ASP A 456 -18.33 3.81 7.70
N LEU A 457 -17.18 3.66 7.02
CA LEU A 457 -16.79 2.40 6.39
C LEU A 457 -15.89 1.57 7.30
N PRO A 458 -16.06 0.24 7.32
CA PRO A 458 -15.13 -0.66 7.98
C PRO A 458 -13.69 -0.48 7.50
N ALA A 459 -12.72 -0.66 8.38
CA ALA A 459 -11.31 -0.42 8.10
C ALA A 459 -10.78 -1.24 6.91
N PHE A 460 -11.24 -2.48 6.74
CA PHE A 460 -10.83 -3.30 5.60
C PHE A 460 -11.26 -2.70 4.23
N ARG A 461 -12.34 -1.90 4.20
CA ARG A 461 -12.76 -1.16 3.00
C ARG A 461 -11.96 0.14 2.82
N LYS A 462 -11.62 0.83 3.93
CA LYS A 462 -10.85 2.09 3.91
C LYS A 462 -9.40 1.89 3.51
N PHE A 463 -8.78 0.81 3.97
CA PHE A 463 -7.35 0.54 3.78
C PHE A 463 -7.05 -0.62 2.86
N GLY A 464 -8.03 -1.44 2.55
CA GLY A 464 -7.94 -2.48 1.53
C GLY A 464 -8.08 -1.95 0.11
N GLY A 465 -8.05 -2.85 -0.85
CA GLY A 465 -8.22 -2.51 -2.27
C GLY A 465 -8.58 -3.74 -3.11
N VAL A 466 -9.13 -3.44 -4.28
CA VAL A 466 -9.32 -4.39 -5.38
C VAL A 466 -8.60 -3.78 -6.58
N THR A 467 -7.63 -4.49 -7.13
CA THR A 467 -6.77 -3.97 -8.22
C THR A 467 -7.60 -3.53 -9.43
N ALA A 468 -8.55 -4.34 -9.86
CA ALA A 468 -9.46 -3.98 -10.96
C ALA A 468 -10.19 -2.65 -10.72
N TYR A 469 -10.51 -2.31 -9.46
CA TYR A 469 -11.15 -1.04 -9.12
C TYR A 469 -10.16 0.13 -9.13
N SER A 470 -9.03 0.01 -8.43
CA SER A 470 -8.07 1.11 -8.31
C SER A 470 -7.38 1.43 -9.65
N GLU A 471 -6.91 0.41 -10.37
CA GLU A 471 -6.27 0.59 -11.68
C GLU A 471 -7.29 0.97 -12.76
N GLY A 472 -8.49 0.37 -12.71
CA GLY A 472 -9.59 0.73 -13.60
C GLY A 472 -10.04 2.18 -13.42
N TRP A 473 -10.04 2.70 -12.17
CA TRP A 473 -10.27 4.12 -11.90
C TRP A 473 -9.15 4.99 -12.48
N GLY A 474 -7.87 4.64 -12.27
CA GLY A 474 -6.73 5.34 -12.84
C GLY A 474 -6.83 5.42 -14.36
N LEU A 475 -7.06 4.30 -15.02
CA LEU A 475 -7.24 4.23 -16.48
C LEU A 475 -8.46 5.05 -16.97
N TYR A 476 -9.59 4.98 -16.25
CA TYR A 476 -10.76 5.80 -16.56
C TYR A 476 -10.46 7.29 -16.48
N THR A 477 -9.67 7.73 -15.51
CA THR A 477 -9.35 9.14 -15.33
C THR A 477 -8.41 9.71 -16.40
N GLU A 478 -7.63 8.87 -17.05
CA GLU A 478 -6.88 9.26 -18.24
C GLU A 478 -7.84 9.66 -19.38
N GLU A 479 -8.91 8.90 -19.62
CA GLU A 479 -9.94 9.25 -20.60
C GLU A 479 -10.80 10.43 -20.14
N LEU A 480 -11.22 10.42 -18.86
CA LEU A 480 -12.02 11.51 -18.27
C LEU A 480 -11.33 12.87 -18.39
N GLY A 481 -10.00 12.92 -18.32
CA GLY A 481 -9.24 14.15 -18.55
C GLY A 481 -9.56 14.79 -19.91
N LYS A 482 -9.81 14.00 -20.95
CA LYS A 482 -10.23 14.48 -22.27
C LYS A 482 -11.64 15.08 -22.22
N ASP A 483 -12.58 14.40 -21.59
CA ASP A 483 -13.97 14.88 -21.42
C ASP A 483 -14.03 16.16 -20.58
N MET A 484 -13.10 16.34 -19.64
CA MET A 484 -12.93 17.55 -18.85
C MET A 484 -12.30 18.71 -19.63
N GLY A 485 -11.84 18.49 -20.88
CA GLY A 485 -11.29 19.52 -21.76
C GLY A 485 -9.78 19.73 -21.63
N PHE A 486 -9.06 18.74 -21.09
CA PHE A 486 -7.60 18.63 -21.10
C PHE A 486 -7.10 17.96 -22.39
N TYR A 487 -5.81 17.63 -22.46
CA TYR A 487 -5.17 17.10 -23.70
C TYR A 487 -5.37 18.01 -24.91
N LYS A 488 -5.19 19.32 -24.72
CA LYS A 488 -5.34 20.32 -25.81
C LYS A 488 -4.28 20.22 -26.88
N ASP A 489 -3.11 19.71 -26.50
CA ASP A 489 -2.04 19.37 -27.43
C ASP A 489 -2.34 17.99 -28.04
N PRO A 490 -2.46 17.88 -29.38
CA PRO A 490 -2.66 16.58 -30.02
C PRO A 490 -1.59 15.53 -29.66
N TYR A 491 -0.36 15.96 -29.40
CA TYR A 491 0.71 15.04 -28.97
C TYR A 491 0.47 14.50 -27.57
N SER A 492 -0.14 15.29 -26.68
CA SER A 492 -0.54 14.81 -25.35
C SER A 492 -1.72 13.83 -25.42
N ASP A 493 -2.72 14.09 -26.31
CA ASP A 493 -3.82 13.14 -26.57
C ASP A 493 -3.32 11.84 -27.20
N PHE A 494 -2.28 11.92 -28.04
CA PHE A 494 -1.61 10.74 -28.58
C PHE A 494 -0.87 9.93 -27.50
N GLY A 495 -0.25 10.61 -26.55
CA GLY A 495 0.47 9.97 -25.45
C GLY A 495 -0.46 9.29 -24.42
N ARG A 496 -1.73 9.72 -24.35
CA ARG A 496 -2.78 9.07 -23.57
C ARG A 496 -3.17 7.71 -24.12
N LEU A 497 -3.22 7.60 -25.45
CA LEU A 497 -3.55 6.36 -26.17
C LEU A 497 -2.42 5.34 -26.17
#